data_c152aad6a15596396d32b0b72bb782b9
#
_entry.id   c152aad6a15596396d32b0b72bb782b9
#
_cell.length_a   1.000
_cell.length_b   1.000
_cell.length_c   1.000
_cell.angle_alpha   90.00
_cell.angle_beta   90.00
_cell.angle_gamma   90.00
#
_symmetry.space_group_name_H-M   'P 1'
#
loop_
_entity.id
_entity.type
_entity.pdbx_description
1 polymer ?
#
loop_
_entity_poly.entity_id
_entity_poly.type
_entity_poly.pdbx_seq_one_letter_code
_entity_poly.pdbx_strand_id
1 'polypeptide(L)'
;IFTQLCEVRSDLFRHGRVILASRLIALFRVDRSWTERHLLPLFQWADNHEEAKAVWEGFLWSPRLYQPLLIAFKSQFLETVNYYDELGEHCRQFVAFLTYTALHTVEGYSTGDFQSAFQMLQREGLEYAAQTLAQAMEGAGEQKEEYWNNRIRPFWHNIWPKSRDLISGSIAESFARMIIAARNEFPSALETVYDWLYSIDDLHFILHLLKESGLCKQLPKDALHFLGAFENVQSWNLQDLKECLESIVEANSVLKKDHRYERLMECVRRGAL
;
A
#
# COMPACT_ATOMS: atom_id res chain seq x y z
N ILE A 1 6.13 -22.91 32.38
CA ILE A 1 6.13 -23.59 31.06
C ILE A 1 6.47 -22.55 29.97
N PHE A 2 5.72 -21.45 29.76
CA PHE A 2 5.99 -20.49 28.69
C PHE A 2 7.37 -19.83 28.82
N THR A 3 7.77 -19.43 30.04
CA THR A 3 9.10 -18.89 30.29
C THR A 3 10.19 -19.88 29.88
N GLN A 4 10.05 -21.17 30.24
CA GLN A 4 11.01 -22.22 29.87
C GLN A 4 11.09 -22.39 28.33
N LEU A 5 9.95 -22.28 27.59
CA LEU A 5 9.96 -22.34 26.13
C LEU A 5 10.76 -21.19 25.51
N CYS A 6 10.70 -20.00 26.08
CA CYS A 6 11.43 -18.84 25.62
C CYS A 6 12.92 -18.85 26.00
N GLU A 7 13.25 -19.35 27.19
CA GLU A 7 14.63 -19.36 27.72
C GLU A 7 15.47 -20.51 27.17
N VAL A 8 14.85 -21.69 26.97
CA VAL A 8 15.56 -22.85 26.40
C VAL A 8 15.62 -22.67 24.88
N ARG A 9 16.75 -22.16 24.41
CA ARG A 9 17.03 -21.86 22.98
C ARG A 9 17.26 -23.11 22.12
N SER A 10 16.61 -24.22 22.44
CA SER A 10 16.66 -25.45 21.66
C SER A 10 15.69 -25.36 20.47
N ASP A 11 16.13 -25.81 19.29
CA ASP A 11 15.30 -25.91 18.10
C ASP A 11 14.06 -26.78 18.29
N LEU A 12 14.14 -27.77 19.20
CA LEU A 12 13.00 -28.62 19.57
C LEU A 12 11.79 -27.84 20.08
N PHE A 13 12.02 -26.66 20.66
CA PHE A 13 10.95 -25.79 21.18
C PHE A 13 10.58 -24.62 20.25
N ARG A 14 11.20 -24.50 19.07
CA ARG A 14 10.93 -23.41 18.12
C ARG A 14 9.44 -23.33 17.77
N HIS A 15 8.79 -24.46 17.47
CA HIS A 15 7.36 -24.48 17.17
C HIS A 15 6.49 -23.93 18.33
N GLY A 16 6.86 -24.21 19.57
CA GLY A 16 6.18 -23.64 20.74
C GLY A 16 6.31 -22.11 20.79
N ARG A 17 7.49 -21.57 20.47
CA ARG A 17 7.73 -20.11 20.42
C ARG A 17 6.99 -19.46 19.26
N VAL A 18 6.91 -20.09 18.09
CA VAL A 18 6.09 -19.65 16.96
C VAL A 18 4.60 -19.55 17.33
N ILE A 19 4.09 -20.54 18.05
CA ILE A 19 2.70 -20.51 18.56
C ILE A 19 2.52 -19.36 19.57
N LEU A 20 3.47 -19.12 20.48
CA LEU A 20 3.43 -17.96 21.38
C LEU A 20 3.45 -16.65 20.59
N ALA A 21 4.31 -16.54 19.57
CA ALA A 21 4.38 -15.37 18.68
C ALA A 21 3.07 -15.11 17.95
N SER A 22 2.37 -16.14 17.46
CA SER A 22 1.05 -16.00 16.85
C SER A 22 -0.02 -15.45 17.82
N ARG A 23 0.23 -15.52 19.12
CA ARG A 23 -0.63 -14.99 20.18
C ARG A 23 -0.04 -13.76 20.87
N LEU A 24 0.98 -13.16 20.29
CA LEU A 24 1.76 -12.08 20.90
C LEU A 24 0.88 -10.94 21.44
N ILE A 25 -0.10 -10.46 20.69
CA ILE A 25 -1.00 -9.38 21.13
C ILE A 25 -1.78 -9.80 22.38
N ALA A 26 -2.28 -11.02 22.42
CA ALA A 26 -3.04 -11.52 23.56
C ALA A 26 -2.14 -11.66 24.80
N LEU A 27 -0.95 -12.22 24.64
CA LEU A 27 0.04 -12.36 25.71
C LEU A 27 0.49 -10.99 26.24
N PHE A 28 0.76 -10.04 25.35
CA PHE A 28 1.15 -8.69 25.73
C PHE A 28 0.05 -7.97 26.52
N ARG A 29 -1.21 -8.21 26.19
CA ARG A 29 -2.36 -7.64 26.92
C ARG A 29 -2.57 -8.28 28.29
N VAL A 30 -2.24 -9.55 28.45
CA VAL A 30 -2.38 -10.30 29.72
C VAL A 30 -1.23 -10.00 30.65
N ASP A 31 0.00 -10.08 30.16
CA ASP A 31 1.22 -9.81 30.95
C ASP A 31 2.28 -9.14 30.06
N ARG A 32 2.22 -7.82 30.06
CA ARG A 32 3.15 -6.98 29.30
C ARG A 32 4.60 -7.20 29.73
N SER A 33 4.85 -7.20 31.04
CA SER A 33 6.20 -7.29 31.59
C SER A 33 6.86 -8.63 31.26
N TRP A 34 6.08 -9.73 31.32
CA TRP A 34 6.55 -11.04 30.92
C TRP A 34 6.86 -11.09 29.42
N THR A 35 5.96 -10.55 28.58
CA THR A 35 6.11 -10.56 27.12
C THR A 35 7.34 -9.75 26.69
N GLU A 36 7.53 -8.54 27.26
CA GLU A 36 8.70 -7.70 26.97
C GLU A 36 10.01 -8.38 27.37
N ARG A 37 10.02 -9.12 28.48
CA ARG A 37 11.22 -9.77 28.99
C ARG A 37 11.58 -11.08 28.29
N HIS A 38 10.59 -11.88 27.92
CA HIS A 38 10.84 -13.25 27.48
C HIS A 38 10.52 -13.50 26.01
N LEU A 39 9.49 -12.83 25.43
CA LEU A 39 9.04 -13.12 24.07
C LEU A 39 9.56 -12.10 23.04
N LEU A 40 9.53 -10.79 23.34
CA LEU A 40 10.01 -9.76 22.39
C LEU A 40 11.50 -9.90 22.03
N PRO A 41 12.42 -10.34 22.91
CA PRO A 41 13.81 -10.55 22.51
C PRO A 41 14.00 -11.62 21.43
N LEU A 42 13.04 -12.52 21.24
CA LEU A 42 13.11 -13.54 20.18
C LEU A 42 12.98 -12.95 18.78
N PHE A 43 12.41 -11.76 18.65
CA PHE A 43 12.20 -11.04 17.38
C PHE A 43 13.46 -10.30 16.90
N GLN A 44 14.56 -10.35 17.63
CA GLN A 44 15.79 -9.65 17.32
C GLN A 44 16.65 -10.46 16.36
N TRP A 45 16.85 -9.96 15.14
CA TRP A 45 17.57 -10.67 14.08
C TRP A 45 19.06 -10.87 14.40
N ALA A 46 19.67 -9.89 15.04
CA ALA A 46 21.09 -9.94 15.42
C ALA A 46 21.43 -11.08 16.40
N ASP A 47 20.48 -11.52 17.25
CA ASP A 47 20.72 -12.53 18.27
C ASP A 47 20.66 -13.95 17.69
N ASN A 48 19.64 -14.24 16.89
CA ASN A 48 19.46 -15.52 16.23
C ASN A 48 18.51 -15.37 15.04
N HIS A 49 19.09 -15.38 13.84
CA HIS A 49 18.40 -15.14 12.58
C HIS A 49 17.25 -16.12 12.31
N GLU A 50 17.51 -17.42 12.46
CA GLU A 50 16.51 -18.48 12.24
C GLU A 50 15.35 -18.41 13.24
N GLU A 51 15.65 -18.03 14.46
CA GLU A 51 14.63 -17.85 15.50
C GLU A 51 13.78 -16.62 15.22
N ALA A 52 14.42 -15.49 14.91
CA ALA A 52 13.74 -14.25 14.59
C ALA A 52 12.79 -14.46 13.40
N LYS A 53 13.28 -15.06 12.31
CA LYS A 53 12.45 -15.41 11.16
C LYS A 53 11.20 -16.20 11.56
N ALA A 54 11.38 -17.29 12.29
CA ALA A 54 10.27 -18.16 12.68
C ALA A 54 9.22 -17.45 13.57
N VAL A 55 9.64 -16.63 14.54
CA VAL A 55 8.70 -15.91 15.40
C VAL A 55 8.04 -14.75 14.68
N TRP A 56 8.73 -14.08 13.72
CA TRP A 56 8.11 -13.09 12.84
C TRP A 56 7.03 -13.72 11.96
N GLU A 57 7.31 -14.85 11.31
CA GLU A 57 6.30 -15.60 10.55
C GLU A 57 5.09 -15.93 11.45
N GLY A 58 5.33 -16.44 12.66
CA GLY A 58 4.27 -16.73 13.63
C GLY A 58 3.42 -15.49 13.99
N PHE A 59 4.04 -14.34 14.23
CA PHE A 59 3.33 -13.10 14.53
C PHE A 59 2.51 -12.60 13.34
N LEU A 60 3.05 -12.67 12.14
CA LEU A 60 2.42 -12.17 10.91
C LEU A 60 1.21 -13.00 10.46
N TRP A 61 1.00 -14.18 11.02
CA TRP A 61 -0.27 -14.91 10.88
C TRP A 61 -1.46 -14.13 11.47
N SER A 62 -1.22 -13.19 12.39
CA SER A 62 -2.26 -12.34 12.94
C SER A 62 -2.49 -11.13 12.00
N PRO A 63 -3.73 -10.91 11.52
CA PRO A 63 -4.03 -9.78 10.64
C PRO A 63 -4.21 -8.45 11.41
N ARG A 64 -3.73 -8.33 12.62
CA ARG A 64 -4.01 -7.20 13.52
C ARG A 64 -2.75 -6.48 13.94
N LEU A 65 -2.83 -5.16 13.96
CA LEU A 65 -1.88 -4.29 14.61
C LEU A 65 -2.40 -3.89 16.00
N TYR A 66 -1.47 -3.75 16.94
CA TYR A 66 -1.77 -3.28 18.28
C TYR A 66 -0.73 -2.23 18.69
N GLN A 67 -1.17 -0.97 18.74
CA GLN A 67 -0.29 0.18 18.93
C GLN A 67 0.65 0.07 20.15
N PRO A 68 0.18 -0.33 21.37
CA PRO A 68 1.10 -0.47 22.51
C PRO A 68 2.19 -1.52 22.30
N LEU A 69 1.93 -2.56 21.53
CA LEU A 69 2.94 -3.56 21.16
C LEU A 69 3.95 -2.98 20.17
N LEU A 70 3.47 -2.25 19.13
CA LEU A 70 4.35 -1.57 18.17
C LEU A 70 5.33 -0.62 18.86
N ILE A 71 4.89 0.08 19.90
CA ILE A 71 5.76 0.96 20.71
C ILE A 71 6.82 0.12 21.44
N ALA A 72 6.41 -1.01 22.03
CA ALA A 72 7.31 -1.83 22.86
C ALA A 72 8.41 -2.54 22.07
N PHE A 73 8.16 -2.90 20.79
CA PHE A 73 9.15 -3.58 19.95
C PHE A 73 9.55 -2.80 18.68
N LYS A 74 9.53 -1.47 18.79
CA LYS A 74 9.87 -0.55 17.68
C LYS A 74 11.19 -0.92 16.99
N SER A 75 12.24 -1.20 17.78
CA SER A 75 13.58 -1.50 17.23
C SER A 75 13.56 -2.76 16.38
N GLN A 76 12.96 -3.84 16.88
CA GLN A 76 12.85 -5.11 16.15
C GLN A 76 11.97 -4.96 14.90
N PHE A 77 10.87 -4.20 15.02
CA PHE A 77 9.97 -3.95 13.89
C PHE A 77 10.67 -3.19 12.75
N LEU A 78 11.42 -2.14 13.06
CA LEU A 78 12.18 -1.37 12.06
C LEU A 78 13.39 -2.15 11.52
N GLU A 79 14.08 -2.93 12.35
CA GLU A 79 15.19 -3.79 11.92
C GLU A 79 14.72 -4.82 10.89
N THR A 80 13.51 -5.36 11.03
CA THR A 80 12.93 -6.39 10.15
C THR A 80 12.79 -5.91 8.69
N VAL A 81 12.79 -4.61 8.45
CA VAL A 81 12.80 -4.07 7.08
C VAL A 81 14.03 -4.55 6.27
N ASN A 82 15.15 -4.85 6.94
CA ASN A 82 16.35 -5.35 6.28
C ASN A 82 16.26 -6.84 5.88
N TYR A 83 15.25 -7.54 6.39
CA TYR A 83 15.08 -9.00 6.25
C TYR A 83 13.67 -9.39 5.79
N TYR A 84 12.85 -8.42 5.37
CA TYR A 84 11.43 -8.68 5.08
C TYR A 84 11.22 -9.67 3.93
N ASP A 85 12.11 -9.70 2.95
CA ASP A 85 12.10 -10.61 1.81
C ASP A 85 12.36 -12.06 2.21
N GLU A 86 13.01 -12.29 3.35
CA GLU A 86 13.22 -13.61 3.91
C GLU A 86 11.97 -14.20 4.59
N LEU A 87 10.94 -13.37 4.86
CA LEU A 87 9.68 -13.79 5.47
C LEU A 87 8.76 -14.57 4.51
N GLY A 88 9.19 -14.82 3.28
CA GLY A 88 8.46 -15.59 2.29
C GLY A 88 7.06 -15.04 2.04
N GLU A 89 6.02 -15.87 2.18
CA GLU A 89 4.62 -15.45 1.98
C GLU A 89 4.14 -14.37 2.94
N HIS A 90 4.84 -14.14 4.06
CA HIS A 90 4.50 -13.12 5.04
C HIS A 90 5.12 -11.75 4.76
N CYS A 91 6.01 -11.62 3.76
CA CYS A 91 6.63 -10.34 3.41
C CYS A 91 5.58 -9.25 3.11
N ARG A 92 4.54 -9.60 2.34
CA ARG A 92 3.42 -8.70 2.05
C ARG A 92 2.69 -8.23 3.31
N GLN A 93 2.45 -9.12 4.27
CA GLN A 93 1.78 -8.78 5.54
C GLN A 93 2.66 -7.85 6.39
N PHE A 94 3.97 -8.08 6.42
CA PHE A 94 4.91 -7.20 7.11
C PHE A 94 4.91 -5.79 6.50
N VAL A 95 5.02 -5.67 5.18
CA VAL A 95 5.00 -4.38 4.49
C VAL A 95 3.65 -3.66 4.68
N ALA A 96 2.54 -4.40 4.70
CA ALA A 96 1.24 -3.84 5.02
C ALA A 96 1.22 -3.27 6.46
N PHE A 97 1.78 -3.98 7.44
CA PHE A 97 1.90 -3.48 8.81
C PHE A 97 2.78 -2.23 8.90
N LEU A 98 3.91 -2.21 8.19
CA LEU A 98 4.79 -1.04 8.11
C LEU A 98 4.05 0.16 7.53
N THR A 99 3.32 -0.04 6.44
CA THR A 99 2.56 1.01 5.76
C THR A 99 1.43 1.55 6.64
N TYR A 100 0.63 0.68 7.26
CA TYR A 100 -0.42 1.13 8.17
C TYR A 100 0.15 1.84 9.41
N THR A 101 1.28 1.39 9.96
CA THR A 101 1.94 2.05 11.08
C THR A 101 2.40 3.45 10.70
N ALA A 102 2.92 3.62 9.49
CA ALA A 102 3.35 4.92 8.96
C ALA A 102 2.16 5.88 8.69
N LEU A 103 1.00 5.36 8.27
CA LEU A 103 -0.22 6.14 8.06
C LEU A 103 -0.88 6.60 9.37
N HIS A 104 -0.67 5.83 10.45
CA HIS A 104 -1.30 6.10 11.75
C HIS A 104 -0.23 6.59 12.72
N THR A 105 -0.17 7.87 12.99
CA THR A 105 0.81 8.46 13.91
C THR A 105 0.93 7.63 15.21
N VAL A 106 1.92 6.75 15.28
CA VAL A 106 2.19 5.89 16.43
C VAL A 106 3.23 6.56 17.31
N GLU A 107 2.94 6.68 18.60
CA GLU A 107 3.86 7.27 19.57
C GLU A 107 5.24 6.59 19.52
N GLY A 108 6.30 7.39 19.59
CA GLY A 108 7.67 6.89 19.55
C GLY A 108 8.24 6.66 18.14
N TYR A 109 7.41 6.67 17.08
CA TYR A 109 7.88 6.60 15.69
C TYR A 109 7.99 8.00 15.10
N SER A 110 9.06 8.26 14.38
CA SER A 110 9.28 9.50 13.63
C SER A 110 9.08 9.30 12.13
N THR A 111 8.84 10.39 11.41
CA THR A 111 8.83 10.39 9.95
C THR A 111 10.16 9.87 9.37
N GLY A 112 11.29 10.20 10.00
CA GLY A 112 12.61 9.73 9.59
C GLY A 112 12.79 8.22 9.74
N ASP A 113 12.20 7.59 10.76
CA ASP A 113 12.21 6.13 10.91
C ASP A 113 11.55 5.45 9.70
N PHE A 114 10.36 5.95 9.31
CA PHE A 114 9.65 5.41 8.16
C PHE A 114 10.30 5.76 6.83
N GLN A 115 10.83 6.98 6.69
CA GLN A 115 11.56 7.36 5.49
C GLN A 115 12.74 6.41 5.24
N SER A 116 13.54 6.13 6.28
CA SER A 116 14.64 5.17 6.20
C SER A 116 14.15 3.76 5.89
N ALA A 117 13.08 3.31 6.55
CA ALA A 117 12.51 1.99 6.33
C ALA A 117 12.01 1.81 4.88
N PHE A 118 11.28 2.79 4.33
CA PHE A 118 10.77 2.71 2.95
C PHE A 118 11.87 2.82 1.89
N GLN A 119 12.98 3.50 2.19
CA GLN A 119 14.16 3.54 1.32
C GLN A 119 14.88 2.18 1.22
N MET A 120 14.74 1.31 2.22
CA MET A 120 15.31 -0.04 2.23
C MET A 120 14.44 -1.05 1.47
N LEU A 121 13.15 -0.75 1.23
CA LEU A 121 12.27 -1.63 0.48
C LEU A 121 12.69 -1.71 -0.99
N GLN A 122 12.81 -2.93 -1.50
CA GLN A 122 12.96 -3.20 -2.93
C GLN A 122 11.64 -2.91 -3.66
N ARG A 123 11.66 -2.96 -5.00
CA ARG A 123 10.48 -2.70 -5.85
C ARG A 123 9.26 -3.51 -5.40
N GLU A 124 9.41 -4.81 -5.17
CA GLU A 124 8.31 -5.68 -4.73
C GLU A 124 7.70 -5.24 -3.39
N GLY A 125 8.53 -4.84 -2.42
CA GLY A 125 8.05 -4.27 -1.17
C GLY A 125 7.26 -2.98 -1.37
N LEU A 126 7.70 -2.12 -2.29
CA LEU A 126 6.96 -0.89 -2.64
C LEU A 126 5.65 -1.19 -3.38
N GLU A 127 5.57 -2.26 -4.16
CA GLU A 127 4.31 -2.74 -4.76
C GLU A 127 3.29 -3.14 -3.69
N TYR A 128 3.72 -3.88 -2.66
CA TYR A 128 2.87 -4.22 -1.52
C TYR A 128 2.45 -2.98 -0.72
N ALA A 129 3.36 -2.02 -0.56
CA ALA A 129 3.06 -0.75 0.10
C ALA A 129 2.04 0.08 -0.70
N ALA A 130 2.21 0.22 -2.01
CA ALA A 130 1.27 0.92 -2.89
C ALA A 130 -0.12 0.28 -2.85
N GLN A 131 -0.17 -1.05 -2.91
CA GLN A 131 -1.43 -1.79 -2.77
C GLN A 131 -2.10 -1.55 -1.42
N THR A 132 -1.32 -1.48 -0.35
CA THR A 132 -1.83 -1.17 0.99
C THR A 132 -2.38 0.25 1.07
N LEU A 133 -1.72 1.24 0.44
CA LEU A 133 -2.23 2.61 0.34
C LEU A 133 -3.57 2.67 -0.39
N ALA A 134 -3.70 1.95 -1.52
CA ALA A 134 -4.95 1.85 -2.26
C ALA A 134 -6.07 1.23 -1.41
N GLN A 135 -5.79 0.10 -0.75
CA GLN A 135 -6.75 -0.57 0.14
C GLN A 135 -7.15 0.31 1.33
N ALA A 136 -6.21 1.04 1.93
CA ALA A 136 -6.48 1.96 3.02
C ALA A 136 -7.42 3.10 2.57
N MET A 137 -7.18 3.64 1.37
CA MET A 137 -8.02 4.67 0.76
C MET A 137 -9.42 4.16 0.41
N GLU A 138 -9.51 2.98 -0.20
CA GLU A 138 -10.78 2.31 -0.53
C GLU A 138 -11.59 2.02 0.74
N GLY A 139 -10.93 1.58 1.82
CA GLY A 139 -11.52 1.23 3.11
C GLY A 139 -11.89 2.41 4.02
N ALA A 140 -11.52 3.64 3.67
CA ALA A 140 -11.77 4.83 4.52
C ALA A 140 -13.25 5.26 4.58
N GLY A 141 -14.15 4.57 3.88
CA GLY A 141 -15.61 4.80 3.95
C GLY A 141 -16.00 6.22 3.52
N GLU A 142 -16.70 6.94 4.38
CA GLU A 142 -17.12 8.33 4.13
C GLU A 142 -16.04 9.37 4.47
N GLN A 143 -14.90 8.95 5.04
CA GLN A 143 -13.81 9.84 5.44
C GLN A 143 -12.67 9.89 4.41
N LYS A 144 -12.93 9.54 3.14
CA LYS A 144 -11.91 9.40 2.11
C LYS A 144 -11.12 10.69 1.87
N GLU A 145 -11.80 11.82 1.76
CA GLU A 145 -11.16 13.13 1.56
C GLU A 145 -10.26 13.52 2.74
N GLU A 146 -10.75 13.30 3.96
CA GLU A 146 -9.97 13.55 5.18
C GLU A 146 -8.77 12.59 5.27
N TYR A 147 -8.98 11.32 4.94
CA TYR A 147 -7.93 10.31 4.95
C TYR A 147 -6.83 10.61 3.93
N TRP A 148 -7.22 11.07 2.72
CA TRP A 148 -6.27 11.56 1.73
C TRP A 148 -5.43 12.70 2.29
N ASN A 149 -6.06 13.77 2.77
CA ASN A 149 -5.39 14.99 3.19
C ASN A 149 -4.53 14.80 4.44
N ASN A 150 -4.98 13.99 5.41
CA ASN A 150 -4.34 13.87 6.72
C ASN A 150 -3.42 12.65 6.84
N ARG A 151 -3.48 11.68 5.91
CA ARG A 151 -2.71 10.43 5.99
C ARG A 151 -1.91 10.15 4.73
N ILE A 152 -2.55 9.95 3.59
CA ILE A 152 -1.86 9.48 2.37
C ILE A 152 -1.00 10.58 1.75
N ARG A 153 -1.52 11.79 1.60
CA ARG A 153 -0.76 12.91 1.05
C ARG A 153 0.50 13.26 1.86
N PRO A 154 0.46 13.39 3.20
CA PRO A 154 1.66 13.54 4.02
C PRO A 154 2.63 12.36 3.92
N PHE A 155 2.12 11.12 3.90
CA PHE A 155 2.94 9.93 3.68
C PHE A 155 3.69 10.01 2.35
N TRP A 156 2.98 10.33 1.27
CA TRP A 156 3.59 10.51 -0.05
C TRP A 156 4.71 11.54 -0.03
N HIS A 157 4.48 12.72 0.55
CA HIS A 157 5.47 13.78 0.53
C HIS A 157 6.70 13.49 1.37
N ASN A 158 6.53 12.84 2.51
CA ASN A 158 7.58 12.74 3.53
C ASN A 158 8.22 11.36 3.63
N ILE A 159 7.56 10.29 3.16
CA ILE A 159 8.00 8.91 3.40
C ILE A 159 8.26 8.16 2.10
N TRP A 160 7.36 8.27 1.11
CA TRP A 160 7.46 7.51 -0.13
C TRP A 160 8.76 7.82 -0.90
N PRO A 161 9.55 6.80 -1.34
CA PRO A 161 10.72 7.01 -2.18
C PRO A 161 10.34 7.62 -3.53
N LYS A 162 11.14 8.60 -4.01
CA LYS A 162 10.83 9.36 -5.24
C LYS A 162 11.63 8.91 -6.46
N SER A 163 12.37 7.83 -6.36
CA SER A 163 13.21 7.32 -7.46
C SER A 163 12.34 6.73 -8.57
N ARG A 164 12.49 7.22 -9.80
CA ARG A 164 11.65 6.80 -10.95
C ARG A 164 11.94 5.38 -11.43
N ASP A 165 13.11 4.83 -11.14
CA ASP A 165 13.46 3.44 -11.43
C ASP A 165 12.67 2.41 -10.62
N LEU A 166 11.97 2.88 -9.58
CA LEU A 166 11.08 2.07 -8.76
C LEU A 166 9.66 1.92 -9.33
N ILE A 167 9.32 2.68 -10.37
CA ILE A 167 7.99 2.62 -10.98
C ILE A 167 7.78 1.24 -11.62
N SER A 168 6.59 0.67 -11.38
CA SER A 168 6.13 -0.58 -12.00
C SER A 168 4.65 -0.49 -12.35
N GLY A 169 4.17 -1.42 -13.20
CA GLY A 169 2.75 -1.53 -13.54
C GLY A 169 1.88 -1.73 -12.30
N SER A 170 2.30 -2.56 -11.35
CA SER A 170 1.59 -2.82 -10.10
C SER A 170 1.47 -1.58 -9.21
N ILE A 171 2.54 -0.77 -9.12
CA ILE A 171 2.51 0.51 -8.38
C ILE A 171 1.57 1.48 -9.07
N ALA A 172 1.68 1.62 -10.40
CA ALA A 172 0.84 2.52 -11.18
C ALA A 172 -0.65 2.16 -11.07
N GLU A 173 -1.00 0.87 -11.15
CA GLU A 173 -2.36 0.37 -10.95
C GLU A 173 -2.88 0.69 -9.54
N SER A 174 -2.08 0.43 -8.52
CA SER A 174 -2.45 0.71 -7.14
C SER A 174 -2.70 2.21 -6.91
N PHE A 175 -1.86 3.07 -7.49
CA PHE A 175 -2.06 4.52 -7.40
C PHE A 175 -3.26 5.00 -8.22
N ALA A 176 -3.53 4.42 -9.38
CA ALA A 176 -4.74 4.72 -10.14
C ALA A 176 -6.01 4.41 -9.32
N ARG A 177 -6.06 3.27 -8.65
CA ARG A 177 -7.15 2.89 -7.73
C ARG A 177 -7.27 3.87 -6.56
N MET A 178 -6.16 4.22 -5.95
CA MET A 178 -6.09 5.18 -4.84
C MET A 178 -6.64 6.56 -5.25
N ILE A 179 -6.25 7.06 -6.44
CA ILE A 179 -6.73 8.33 -6.99
C ILE A 179 -8.24 8.31 -7.18
N ILE A 180 -8.78 7.26 -7.82
CA ILE A 180 -10.23 7.12 -8.05
C ILE A 180 -10.97 7.07 -6.71
N ALA A 181 -10.43 6.35 -5.72
CA ALA A 181 -11.03 6.24 -4.41
C ALA A 181 -11.04 7.57 -3.62
N ALA A 182 -10.22 8.57 -4.00
CA ALA A 182 -10.13 9.87 -3.32
C ALA A 182 -11.35 10.78 -3.53
N ARG A 183 -12.30 10.43 -4.39
CA ARG A 183 -13.56 11.16 -4.63
C ARG A 183 -13.32 12.66 -4.98
N ASN A 184 -13.75 13.59 -4.13
CA ASN A 184 -13.59 15.03 -4.36
C ASN A 184 -12.12 15.47 -4.34
N GLU A 185 -11.24 14.70 -3.71
CA GLU A 185 -9.78 14.93 -3.73
C GLU A 185 -9.09 14.28 -4.93
N PHE A 186 -9.85 13.72 -5.89
CA PHE A 186 -9.33 13.14 -7.12
C PHE A 186 -8.32 14.04 -7.85
N PRO A 187 -8.57 15.36 -8.05
CA PRO A 187 -7.62 16.24 -8.70
C PRO A 187 -6.30 16.36 -7.92
N SER A 188 -6.39 16.53 -6.60
CA SER A 188 -5.24 16.63 -5.71
C SER A 188 -4.41 15.33 -5.69
N ALA A 189 -5.10 14.18 -5.66
CA ALA A 189 -4.47 12.88 -5.69
C ALA A 189 -3.78 12.62 -7.04
N LEU A 190 -4.43 12.96 -8.13
CA LEU A 190 -3.89 12.84 -9.47
C LEU A 190 -2.60 13.68 -9.64
N GLU A 191 -2.65 14.96 -9.30
CA GLU A 191 -1.48 15.86 -9.38
C GLU A 191 -0.32 15.32 -8.55
N THR A 192 -0.61 14.79 -7.36
CA THR A 192 0.41 14.33 -6.42
C THR A 192 1.21 13.12 -6.94
N VAL A 193 0.57 12.17 -7.64
CA VAL A 193 1.23 10.93 -8.08
C VAL A 193 1.25 10.73 -9.59
N TYR A 194 0.93 11.76 -10.38
CA TYR A 194 0.78 11.70 -11.83
C TYR A 194 1.94 11.02 -12.54
N ASP A 195 3.17 11.37 -12.19
CA ASP A 195 4.40 10.84 -12.78
C ASP A 195 4.59 9.32 -12.56
N TRP A 196 3.74 8.68 -11.76
CA TRP A 196 3.80 7.25 -11.43
C TRP A 196 2.76 6.41 -12.17
N LEU A 197 1.94 7.02 -13.06
CA LEU A 197 0.79 6.36 -13.70
C LEU A 197 1.09 5.73 -15.07
N TYR A 198 2.22 6.02 -15.69
CA TYR A 198 2.39 5.78 -17.14
C TYR A 198 2.55 4.31 -17.57
N SER A 199 2.69 3.35 -16.68
CA SER A 199 3.06 1.97 -16.96
C SER A 199 2.08 0.91 -16.47
N ILE A 200 0.77 1.09 -16.73
CA ILE A 200 -0.24 0.07 -16.42
C ILE A 200 -0.41 -0.87 -17.62
N ASP A 201 -0.24 -2.18 -17.40
CA ASP A 201 -0.34 -3.19 -18.44
C ASP A 201 -1.80 -3.52 -18.78
N ASP A 202 -2.68 -3.61 -17.78
CA ASP A 202 -4.11 -3.86 -17.94
C ASP A 202 -4.95 -2.74 -17.31
N LEU A 203 -5.58 -1.94 -18.17
CA LEU A 203 -6.44 -0.82 -17.79
C LEU A 203 -7.89 -1.21 -17.53
N HIS A 204 -8.29 -2.45 -17.80
CA HIS A 204 -9.71 -2.84 -17.76
C HIS A 204 -10.34 -2.51 -16.41
N PHE A 205 -9.74 -2.96 -15.34
CA PHE A 205 -10.25 -2.74 -13.99
C PHE A 205 -10.26 -1.24 -13.61
N ILE A 206 -9.23 -0.49 -14.02
CA ILE A 206 -9.14 0.95 -13.74
C ILE A 206 -10.20 1.74 -14.49
N LEU A 207 -10.43 1.43 -15.77
CA LEU A 207 -11.48 2.07 -16.57
C LEU A 207 -12.89 1.77 -16.02
N HIS A 208 -13.11 0.53 -15.62
CA HIS A 208 -14.35 0.12 -14.96
C HIS A 208 -14.58 0.90 -13.67
N LEU A 209 -13.59 0.99 -12.78
CA LEU A 209 -13.67 1.78 -11.54
C LEU A 209 -13.94 3.26 -11.82
N LEU A 210 -13.23 3.86 -12.78
CA LEU A 210 -13.41 5.26 -13.14
C LEU A 210 -14.85 5.54 -13.64
N LYS A 211 -15.37 4.66 -14.47
CA LYS A 211 -16.74 4.73 -14.99
C LYS A 211 -17.78 4.65 -13.84
N GLU A 212 -17.65 3.64 -12.99
CA GLU A 212 -18.58 3.43 -11.87
C GLU A 212 -18.50 4.54 -10.80
N SER A 213 -17.35 5.19 -10.66
CA SER A 213 -17.17 6.28 -9.70
C SER A 213 -17.98 7.55 -10.02
N GLY A 214 -18.41 7.73 -11.27
CA GLY A 214 -19.07 8.95 -11.76
C GLY A 214 -18.15 10.16 -11.94
N LEU A 215 -16.84 10.01 -11.70
CA LEU A 215 -15.84 11.10 -11.80
C LEU A 215 -15.74 11.68 -13.20
N CYS A 216 -16.00 10.90 -14.25
CA CYS A 216 -16.03 11.37 -15.62
C CYS A 216 -17.04 12.51 -15.83
N LYS A 217 -18.17 12.49 -15.11
CA LYS A 217 -19.20 13.55 -15.15
C LYS A 217 -18.93 14.66 -14.14
N GLN A 218 -18.47 14.32 -12.96
CA GLN A 218 -18.25 15.26 -11.86
C GLN A 218 -17.01 16.14 -12.07
N LEU A 219 -15.91 15.55 -12.56
CA LEU A 219 -14.59 16.16 -12.73
C LEU A 219 -14.02 15.86 -14.13
N PRO A 220 -14.72 16.29 -15.22
CA PRO A 220 -14.42 15.86 -16.57
C PRO A 220 -13.02 16.25 -17.07
N LYS A 221 -12.48 17.40 -16.62
CA LYS A 221 -11.12 17.83 -16.98
C LYS A 221 -10.06 16.93 -16.35
N ASP A 222 -10.23 16.61 -15.09
CA ASP A 222 -9.28 15.80 -14.34
C ASP A 222 -9.38 14.33 -14.74
N ALA A 223 -10.59 13.84 -15.03
CA ALA A 223 -10.80 12.51 -15.59
C ALA A 223 -10.13 12.35 -16.96
N LEU A 224 -10.23 13.37 -17.84
CA LEU A 224 -9.51 13.36 -19.12
C LEU A 224 -7.99 13.44 -18.91
N HIS A 225 -7.52 14.21 -17.92
CA HIS A 225 -6.09 14.27 -17.57
C HIS A 225 -5.59 12.92 -17.07
N PHE A 226 -6.35 12.26 -16.21
CA PHE A 226 -6.04 10.91 -15.70
C PHE A 226 -5.95 9.88 -16.84
N LEU A 227 -6.96 9.84 -17.73
CA LEU A 227 -6.94 8.95 -18.89
C LEU A 227 -5.78 9.26 -19.85
N GLY A 228 -5.40 10.53 -19.94
CA GLY A 228 -4.27 11.00 -20.74
C GLY A 228 -2.90 10.52 -20.28
N ALA A 229 -2.77 10.03 -19.04
CA ALA A 229 -1.52 9.48 -18.51
C ALA A 229 -1.17 8.10 -19.11
N PHE A 230 -2.16 7.38 -19.66
CA PHE A 230 -1.95 6.03 -20.18
C PHE A 230 -1.67 6.08 -21.70
N GLU A 231 -0.54 5.47 -22.09
CA GLU A 231 -0.11 5.46 -23.49
C GLU A 231 -0.60 4.23 -24.25
N ASN A 232 -0.70 3.07 -23.57
CA ASN A 232 -0.99 1.78 -24.20
C ASN A 232 -2.40 1.29 -23.79
N VAL A 233 -3.42 1.68 -24.57
CA VAL A 233 -4.77 1.15 -24.40
C VAL A 233 -4.92 -0.07 -25.30
N GLN A 234 -5.17 -1.22 -24.71
CA GLN A 234 -5.34 -2.49 -25.42
C GLN A 234 -6.77 -2.62 -25.98
N SER A 235 -6.93 -3.43 -27.03
CA SER A 235 -8.20 -3.52 -27.79
C SER A 235 -9.41 -3.92 -26.95
N TRP A 236 -9.25 -4.73 -25.90
CA TRP A 236 -10.37 -5.15 -25.04
C TRP A 236 -10.82 -4.08 -24.02
N ASN A 237 -10.07 -2.99 -23.87
CA ASN A 237 -10.41 -1.89 -22.96
C ASN A 237 -11.20 -0.77 -23.65
N LEU A 238 -11.43 -0.88 -24.95
CA LEU A 238 -11.95 0.22 -25.79
C LEU A 238 -13.38 0.60 -25.47
N GLN A 239 -14.23 -0.34 -25.07
CA GLN A 239 -15.62 -0.05 -24.75
C GLN A 239 -15.74 0.81 -23.50
N ASP A 240 -15.09 0.44 -22.39
CA ASP A 240 -15.11 1.24 -21.16
C ASP A 240 -14.43 2.60 -21.35
N LEU A 241 -13.33 2.65 -22.11
CA LEU A 241 -12.69 3.91 -22.47
C LEU A 241 -13.64 4.82 -23.25
N LYS A 242 -14.34 4.29 -24.25
CA LYS A 242 -15.32 5.04 -25.04
C LYS A 242 -16.43 5.63 -24.16
N GLU A 243 -17.00 4.82 -23.25
CA GLU A 243 -18.05 5.27 -22.34
C GLU A 243 -17.56 6.36 -21.36
N CYS A 244 -16.32 6.24 -20.87
CA CYS A 244 -15.69 7.30 -20.05
C CYS A 244 -15.55 8.60 -20.86
N LEU A 245 -15.05 8.53 -22.11
CA LEU A 245 -14.85 9.69 -22.97
C LEU A 245 -16.18 10.36 -23.38
N GLU A 246 -17.22 9.58 -23.67
CA GLU A 246 -18.57 10.07 -23.93
C GLU A 246 -19.13 10.82 -22.72
N SER A 247 -18.99 10.23 -21.50
CA SER A 247 -19.44 10.86 -20.26
C SER A 247 -18.70 12.19 -19.98
N ILE A 248 -17.39 12.24 -20.27
CA ILE A 248 -16.59 13.47 -20.14
C ILE A 248 -17.10 14.59 -21.06
N VAL A 249 -17.38 14.27 -22.32
CA VAL A 249 -17.85 15.26 -23.32
C VAL A 249 -19.30 15.66 -23.09
N GLU A 250 -20.16 14.75 -22.62
CA GLU A 250 -21.50 15.09 -22.16
C GLU A 250 -21.48 16.15 -21.05
N ALA A 251 -20.58 16.01 -20.09
CA ALA A 251 -20.43 16.95 -18.97
C ALA A 251 -19.73 18.25 -19.39
N ASN A 252 -18.78 18.19 -20.33
CA ASN A 252 -18.03 19.36 -20.81
C ASN A 252 -17.65 19.21 -22.29
N SER A 253 -18.52 19.70 -23.17
CA SER A 253 -18.37 19.59 -24.63
C SER A 253 -17.11 20.26 -25.20
N VAL A 254 -16.52 21.23 -24.47
CA VAL A 254 -15.28 21.92 -24.91
C VAL A 254 -14.10 20.94 -24.95
N LEU A 255 -14.10 19.92 -24.08
CA LEU A 255 -13.03 18.92 -24.02
C LEU A 255 -12.93 18.02 -25.26
N LYS A 256 -13.95 18.04 -26.13
CA LYS A 256 -13.90 17.35 -27.42
C LYS A 256 -12.76 17.85 -28.34
N LYS A 257 -12.27 19.10 -28.12
CA LYS A 257 -11.16 19.71 -28.85
C LYS A 257 -9.81 19.54 -28.13
N ASP A 258 -9.77 18.84 -26.98
CA ASP A 258 -8.53 18.57 -26.26
C ASP A 258 -7.75 17.48 -27.00
N HIS A 259 -6.45 17.68 -27.19
CA HIS A 259 -5.60 16.74 -27.92
C HIS A 259 -5.55 15.34 -27.25
N ARG A 260 -5.73 15.26 -25.91
CA ARG A 260 -5.80 13.98 -25.19
C ARG A 260 -7.07 13.22 -25.57
N TYR A 261 -8.20 13.92 -25.65
CA TYR A 261 -9.46 13.33 -26.09
C TYR A 261 -9.35 12.81 -27.53
N GLU A 262 -8.80 13.61 -28.45
CA GLU A 262 -8.65 13.24 -29.87
C GLU A 262 -7.75 11.99 -30.00
N ARG A 263 -6.62 11.96 -29.27
CA ARG A 263 -5.70 10.80 -29.24
C ARG A 263 -6.41 9.53 -28.75
N LEU A 264 -7.10 9.60 -27.60
CA LEU A 264 -7.80 8.46 -27.01
C LEU A 264 -8.96 7.97 -27.89
N MET A 265 -9.72 8.88 -28.50
CA MET A 265 -10.78 8.53 -29.46
C MET A 265 -10.23 7.90 -30.74
N GLU A 266 -9.03 8.29 -31.17
CA GLU A 266 -8.36 7.62 -32.30
C GLU A 266 -7.97 6.18 -31.95
N CYS A 267 -7.49 5.91 -30.71
CA CYS A 267 -7.27 4.54 -30.23
C CYS A 267 -8.57 3.72 -30.27
N VAL A 268 -9.69 4.28 -29.80
CA VAL A 268 -11.00 3.62 -29.85
C VAL A 268 -11.40 3.28 -31.29
N ARG A 269 -11.21 4.19 -32.26
CA ARG A 269 -11.55 3.95 -33.66
C ARG A 269 -10.69 2.87 -34.32
N ARG A 270 -9.38 2.87 -34.05
CA ARG A 270 -8.44 1.90 -34.64
C ARG A 270 -8.66 0.48 -34.12
N GLY A 271 -9.06 0.35 -32.86
CA GLY A 271 -9.30 -0.97 -32.28
C GLY A 271 -10.71 -1.51 -32.53
N ALA A 272 -11.60 -0.73 -33.15
CA ALA A 272 -12.91 -1.14 -33.61
C ALA A 272 -12.91 -1.68 -35.08
N LEU A 273 -11.76 -1.65 -35.74
CA LEU A 273 -11.49 -2.24 -37.07
C LEU A 273 -10.82 -3.61 -36.94
#